data_ef8cbb2867895509aa4194b88819be54
#
_entry.id   ef8cbb2867895509aa4194b88819be54
#
_cell.length_a   1.000
_cell.length_b   1.000
_cell.length_c   1.000
_cell.angle_alpha   90.00
_cell.angle_beta   90.00
_cell.angle_gamma   90.00
#
_symmetry.space_group_name_H-M   'P 1'
#
loop_
_entity.id
_entity.type
_entity.pdbx_description
1 polymer ?
#
loop_
_entity_poly.entity_id
_entity_poly.type
_entity_poly.pdbx_seq_one_letter_code
_entity_poly.pdbx_strand_id
1 'polypeptide(L)'
;MFIDIIPLQKNTARLTRVYGDAPCAALPASVPGPEGGVLVITELGDYCFSEKPRSLPGADALCRYEVSPDGTCTLVQAFGRNLTGRHGRYDLDFGEGSAAPEELHPVCGNFVEEIILPDSLQVIGSCAFYNCRRLRRLSVGAGDLTVGSDVFLNCFALADLLVRAA
;
A
#
# COMPACT_ATOMS: atom_id res chain seq x y z
N MET A 1 4.21 10.05 3.73
CA MET A 1 3.65 8.94 2.93
C MET A 1 2.36 8.51 3.58
N PHE A 2 1.35 8.21 2.78
CA PHE A 2 0.09 7.63 3.26
C PHE A 2 -0.07 6.25 2.64
N ILE A 3 -0.68 5.36 3.39
CA ILE A 3 -0.98 4.01 2.91
C ILE A 3 -2.43 3.66 3.23
N ASP A 4 -3.05 2.94 2.30
CA ASP A 4 -4.36 2.35 2.50
C ASP A 4 -4.21 0.85 2.69
N ILE A 5 -4.81 0.34 3.74
CA ILE A 5 -4.80 -1.09 4.03
C ILE A 5 -6.21 -1.64 4.21
N ILE A 6 -6.35 -2.93 3.97
CA ILE A 6 -7.54 -3.70 4.32
C ILE A 6 -7.10 -4.76 5.32
N PRO A 7 -7.67 -4.77 6.54
CA PRO A 7 -7.41 -5.85 7.49
C PRO A 7 -7.88 -7.20 6.94
N LEU A 8 -7.07 -8.22 7.15
CA LEU A 8 -7.36 -9.60 6.80
C LEU A 8 -7.51 -10.43 8.06
N GLN A 9 -7.65 -11.75 7.91
CA GLN A 9 -7.74 -12.66 9.05
C GLN A 9 -6.39 -12.80 9.76
N LYS A 10 -6.41 -13.24 11.01
CA LYS A 10 -5.22 -13.55 11.82
C LYS A 10 -4.26 -12.35 11.99
N ASN A 11 -4.83 -11.16 12.19
CA ASN A 11 -4.04 -9.95 12.42
C ASN A 11 -3.07 -9.62 11.29
N THR A 12 -3.46 -9.91 10.06
CA THR A 12 -2.70 -9.53 8.88
C THR A 12 -3.44 -8.45 8.09
N ALA A 13 -2.77 -7.86 7.11
CA ALA A 13 -3.34 -6.81 6.30
C ALA A 13 -2.80 -6.86 4.87
N ARG A 14 -3.65 -6.40 3.94
CA ARG A 14 -3.28 -6.12 2.55
C ARG A 14 -3.10 -4.63 2.38
N LEU A 15 -1.96 -4.23 1.87
CA LEU A 15 -1.68 -2.85 1.51
C LEU A 15 -2.20 -2.61 0.10
N THR A 16 -3.17 -1.71 -0.05
CA THR A 16 -3.89 -1.55 -1.32
C THR A 16 -3.42 -0.38 -2.16
N ARG A 17 -2.88 0.65 -1.54
CA ARG A 17 -2.28 1.78 -2.27
C ARG A 17 -1.31 2.57 -1.40
N VAL A 18 -0.31 3.15 -2.04
CA VAL A 18 0.70 4.00 -1.41
C VAL A 18 0.66 5.38 -2.06
N TYR A 19 0.60 6.42 -1.23
CA TYR A 19 0.57 7.83 -1.68
C TYR A 19 1.79 8.58 -1.17
N GLY A 20 2.32 9.45 -1.98
CA GLY A 20 3.46 10.28 -1.65
C GLY A 20 4.28 10.62 -2.88
N ASP A 21 5.22 11.53 -2.73
CA ASP A 21 6.05 12.03 -3.83
C ASP A 21 7.56 11.84 -3.56
N ALA A 22 7.91 11.13 -2.50
CA ALA A 22 9.30 10.88 -2.17
C ALA A 22 9.93 9.88 -3.15
N PRO A 23 11.22 10.01 -3.44
CA PRO A 23 11.90 9.07 -4.33
C PRO A 23 12.14 7.70 -3.71
N CYS A 24 12.08 7.58 -2.40
CA CYS A 24 12.23 6.30 -1.70
C CYS A 24 11.00 6.02 -0.84
N ALA A 25 10.45 4.82 -0.97
CA ALA A 25 9.34 4.34 -0.18
C ALA A 25 9.75 3.08 0.58
N ALA A 26 9.96 3.21 1.88
CA ALA A 26 10.15 2.07 2.77
C ALA A 26 8.80 1.73 3.42
N LEU A 27 8.23 0.59 3.06
CA LEU A 27 6.93 0.19 3.58
C LEU A 27 7.05 -0.39 4.98
N PRO A 28 6.12 -0.08 5.89
CA PRO A 28 6.13 -0.65 7.22
C PRO A 28 5.78 -2.14 7.19
N ALA A 29 6.33 -2.89 8.12
CA ALA A 29 5.99 -4.31 8.29
C ALA A 29 4.64 -4.50 8.99
N SER A 30 4.22 -3.51 9.77
CA SER A 30 2.98 -3.58 10.54
C SER A 30 2.43 -2.18 10.82
N VAL A 31 1.14 -2.13 11.14
CA VAL A 31 0.46 -0.91 11.57
C VAL A 31 -0.35 -1.20 12.82
N PRO A 32 -0.63 -0.18 13.66
CA PRO A 32 -1.57 -0.38 14.75
C PRO A 32 -2.96 -0.68 14.18
N GLY A 33 -3.62 -1.68 14.73
CA GLY A 33 -4.97 -2.05 14.29
C GLY A 33 -5.99 -0.99 14.66
N PRO A 34 -7.05 -0.82 13.86
CA PRO A 34 -8.09 0.19 14.14
C PRO A 34 -8.89 -0.08 15.41
N GLU A 35 -8.88 -1.31 15.86
CA GLU A 35 -9.59 -1.74 17.09
C GLU A 35 -8.62 -2.20 18.18
N GLY A 36 -7.36 -1.81 18.07
CA GLY A 36 -6.29 -2.23 18.95
C GLY A 36 -5.43 -3.34 18.34
N GLY A 37 -4.35 -3.69 19.01
CA GLY A 37 -3.40 -4.69 18.51
C GLY A 37 -2.58 -4.20 17.34
N VAL A 38 -2.01 -5.15 16.63
CA VAL A 38 -1.12 -4.90 15.49
C VAL A 38 -1.58 -5.72 14.30
N LEU A 39 -1.58 -5.10 13.13
CA LEU A 39 -1.80 -5.76 11.84
C LEU A 39 -0.47 -5.88 11.10
N VAL A 40 -0.08 -7.09 10.76
CA VAL A 40 1.14 -7.36 9.99
C VAL A 40 0.81 -7.28 8.50
N ILE A 41 1.57 -6.49 7.75
CA ILE A 41 1.36 -6.35 6.31
C ILE A 41 2.00 -7.56 5.61
N THR A 42 1.15 -8.41 5.06
CA THR A 42 1.57 -9.66 4.39
C THR A 42 1.30 -9.65 2.90
N GLU A 43 0.50 -8.71 2.41
CA GLU A 43 0.15 -8.67 0.98
C GLU A 43 0.22 -7.25 0.42
N LEU A 44 0.68 -7.14 -0.82
CA LEU A 44 0.41 -5.99 -1.67
C LEU A 44 -0.78 -6.32 -2.56
N GLY A 45 -1.73 -5.41 -2.61
CA GLY A 45 -2.89 -5.55 -3.50
C GLY A 45 -2.55 -5.27 -4.97
N ASP A 46 -3.49 -5.62 -5.84
CA ASP A 46 -3.37 -5.30 -7.27
C ASP A 46 -3.26 -3.79 -7.47
N TYR A 47 -2.40 -3.38 -8.39
CA TYR A 47 -2.18 -1.97 -8.72
C TYR A 47 -1.79 -1.09 -7.53
N CYS A 48 -1.15 -1.65 -6.51
CA CYS A 48 -0.84 -0.96 -5.26
C CYS A 48 -0.07 0.36 -5.45
N PHE A 49 0.88 0.40 -6.37
CA PHE A 49 1.68 1.59 -6.69
C PHE A 49 1.24 2.26 -8.00
N SER A 50 0.07 1.95 -8.51
CA SER A 50 -0.44 2.47 -9.78
C SER A 50 -1.69 3.32 -9.56
N GLU A 51 -1.92 4.28 -10.45
CA GLU A 51 -3.16 5.06 -10.49
C GLU A 51 -4.36 4.29 -11.06
N LYS A 52 -4.12 3.11 -11.63
CA LYS A 52 -5.18 2.33 -12.25
C LYS A 52 -6.28 1.99 -11.26
N PRO A 53 -7.55 2.06 -11.66
CA PRO A 53 -8.66 1.54 -10.88
C PRO A 53 -8.44 0.05 -10.57
N ARG A 54 -8.91 -0.37 -9.41
CA ARG A 54 -8.74 -1.72 -8.94
C ARG A 54 -9.98 -2.22 -8.24
N SER A 55 -10.15 -3.52 -8.23
CA SER A 55 -11.13 -4.15 -7.37
C SER A 55 -10.60 -4.17 -5.93
N LEU A 56 -11.46 -3.83 -4.97
CA LEU A 56 -11.11 -3.79 -3.55
C LEU A 56 -12.02 -4.71 -2.75
N PRO A 57 -11.80 -6.04 -2.77
CA PRO A 57 -12.52 -6.93 -1.86
C PRO A 57 -12.24 -6.53 -0.42
N GLY A 58 -13.29 -6.37 0.38
CA GLY A 58 -13.13 -5.94 1.76
C GLY A 58 -12.98 -4.43 1.94
N ALA A 59 -13.34 -3.62 0.95
CA ALA A 59 -13.24 -2.16 1.00
C ALA A 59 -13.98 -1.53 2.19
N ASP A 60 -14.98 -2.19 2.72
CA ASP A 60 -15.72 -1.72 3.91
C ASP A 60 -14.83 -1.60 5.15
N ALA A 61 -13.73 -2.33 5.17
CA ALA A 61 -12.78 -2.33 6.29
C ALA A 61 -11.51 -1.52 6.00
N LEU A 62 -11.45 -0.80 4.87
CA LEU A 62 -10.27 -0.05 4.48
C LEU A 62 -9.93 1.03 5.50
N CYS A 63 -8.64 1.13 5.83
CA CYS A 63 -8.09 2.12 6.74
C CYS A 63 -6.94 2.85 6.08
N ARG A 64 -6.82 4.14 6.36
CA ARG A 64 -5.70 4.97 5.90
C ARG A 64 -4.80 5.34 7.05
N TYR A 65 -3.50 5.20 6.83
CA TYR A 65 -2.47 5.56 7.80
C TYR A 65 -1.51 6.58 7.21
N GLU A 66 -1.06 7.48 8.06
CA GLU A 66 0.11 8.29 7.76
C GLU A 66 1.35 7.56 8.26
N VAL A 67 2.37 7.46 7.41
CA VAL A 67 3.66 6.88 7.75
C VAL A 67 4.68 8.00 7.81
N SER A 68 5.17 8.27 9.02
CA SER A 68 6.19 9.30 9.25
C SER A 68 7.56 8.83 8.77
N PRO A 69 8.52 9.77 8.55
CA PRO A 69 9.86 9.40 8.12
C PRO A 69 10.60 8.43 9.04
N ASP A 70 10.26 8.42 10.33
CA ASP A 70 10.83 7.48 11.31
C ASP A 70 10.15 6.10 11.29
N GLY A 71 9.15 5.90 10.43
CA GLY A 71 8.41 4.64 10.32
C GLY A 71 7.18 4.54 11.21
N THR A 72 6.88 5.55 12.02
CA THR A 72 5.68 5.56 12.86
C THR A 72 4.43 5.64 11.99
N CYS A 73 3.47 4.75 12.24
CA CYS A 73 2.20 4.70 11.51
C CYS A 73 1.07 5.19 12.40
N THR A 74 0.29 6.13 11.90
CA THR A 74 -0.85 6.70 12.63
C THR A 74 -2.11 6.53 11.80
N LEU A 75 -3.15 5.93 12.39
CA LEU A 75 -4.46 5.81 11.75
C LEU A 75 -5.07 7.20 11.58
N VAL A 76 -5.34 7.60 10.36
CA VAL A 76 -5.92 8.92 10.06
C VAL A 76 -7.36 8.84 9.59
N GLN A 77 -7.77 7.72 8.99
CA GLN A 77 -9.14 7.54 8.54
C GLN A 77 -9.50 6.06 8.42
N ALA A 78 -10.74 5.70 8.78
CA ALA A 78 -11.30 4.39 8.53
C ALA A 78 -12.55 4.58 7.66
N PHE A 79 -12.52 3.99 6.47
CA PHE A 79 -13.62 4.09 5.52
C PHE A 79 -14.63 2.97 5.76
N GLY A 80 -15.90 3.21 5.38
CA GLY A 80 -16.96 2.23 5.53
C GLY A 80 -17.36 1.89 6.96
N ARG A 81 -16.63 2.36 7.95
CA ARG A 81 -16.94 2.24 9.37
C ARG A 81 -17.26 3.60 9.97
N ASN A 82 -18.08 3.59 11.00
CA ASN A 82 -18.45 4.82 11.70
C ASN A 82 -17.40 5.25 12.74
N LEU A 83 -16.12 4.97 12.48
CA LEU A 83 -15.03 5.40 13.36
C LEU A 83 -14.78 6.90 13.28
N THR A 84 -15.16 7.51 12.18
CA THR A 84 -15.02 8.96 11.98
C THR A 84 -16.31 9.73 12.29
N GLY A 85 -17.35 9.05 12.77
CA GLY A 85 -18.67 9.63 12.99
C GLY A 85 -19.47 9.83 11.70
N ARG A 86 -19.01 9.34 10.59
CA ARG A 86 -19.71 9.41 9.31
C ARG A 86 -20.47 8.13 9.03
N HIS A 87 -21.61 8.28 8.40
CA HIS A 87 -22.45 7.15 8.00
C HIS A 87 -22.31 6.90 6.51
N GLY A 88 -22.63 5.69 6.13
CA GLY A 88 -22.62 5.29 4.76
C GLY A 88 -21.26 4.83 4.31
N ARG A 89 -21.26 4.36 3.10
CA ARG A 89 -20.08 3.83 2.47
C ARG A 89 -19.50 4.88 1.54
N TYR A 90 -18.21 5.02 1.60
CA TYR A 90 -17.50 5.90 0.69
C TYR A 90 -17.08 5.11 -0.53
N ASP A 91 -17.16 5.76 -1.66
CA ASP A 91 -16.40 5.34 -2.80
C ASP A 91 -14.94 5.68 -2.51
N LEU A 92 -14.16 4.67 -2.23
CA LEU A 92 -12.78 4.86 -1.79
C LEU A 92 -11.87 5.35 -2.91
N ASP A 93 -12.28 5.19 -4.15
CA ASP A 93 -11.52 5.72 -5.28
C ASP A 93 -11.85 7.17 -5.57
N PHE A 94 -13.03 7.61 -5.17
CA PHE A 94 -13.53 8.95 -5.47
C PHE A 94 -14.04 9.71 -4.25
N GLY A 95 -14.08 9.06 -3.10
CA GLY A 95 -14.25 9.70 -1.82
C GLY A 95 -15.39 10.67 -1.70
N GLU A 96 -16.61 10.27 -2.06
CA GLU A 96 -17.76 11.15 -1.92
C GLU A 96 -17.90 11.58 -0.47
N GLY A 97 -17.86 12.89 -0.21
CA GLY A 97 -17.90 13.46 1.13
C GLY A 97 -16.56 13.47 1.85
N SER A 98 -15.48 13.00 1.22
CA SER A 98 -14.11 13.18 1.69
C SER A 98 -13.22 13.45 0.48
N ALA A 99 -12.08 14.10 0.70
CA ALA A 99 -11.13 14.32 -0.39
C ALA A 99 -10.68 12.98 -0.98
N ALA A 100 -10.62 12.88 -2.29
CA ALA A 100 -10.01 11.73 -2.94
C ALA A 100 -8.54 11.63 -2.54
N PRO A 101 -7.99 10.42 -2.39
CA PRO A 101 -6.59 10.27 -2.03
C PRO A 101 -5.64 11.05 -2.93
N GLU A 102 -5.93 11.07 -4.22
CA GLU A 102 -5.14 11.76 -5.24
C GLU A 102 -5.15 13.29 -5.08
N GLU A 103 -6.17 13.85 -4.44
CA GLU A 103 -6.24 15.28 -4.13
C GLU A 103 -5.36 15.65 -2.95
N LEU A 104 -5.10 14.70 -2.07
CA LEU A 104 -4.28 14.92 -0.89
C LEU A 104 -2.81 14.61 -1.17
N HIS A 105 -2.57 13.52 -1.89
CA HIS A 105 -1.23 13.02 -2.17
C HIS A 105 -1.20 12.29 -3.50
N PRO A 106 -0.16 12.51 -4.31
CA PRO A 106 0.00 11.74 -5.54
C PRO A 106 0.28 10.28 -5.23
N VAL A 107 -0.08 9.40 -6.16
CA VAL A 107 0.26 7.98 -6.05
C VAL A 107 1.77 7.84 -6.11
N CYS A 108 2.34 7.10 -5.17
CA CYS A 108 3.77 6.98 -4.98
C CYS A 108 4.49 6.47 -6.24
N GLY A 109 3.87 5.57 -6.98
CA GLY A 109 4.47 4.99 -8.18
C GLY A 109 4.85 5.99 -9.27
N ASN A 110 4.28 7.18 -9.26
CA ASN A 110 4.65 8.23 -10.23
C ASN A 110 6.01 8.89 -9.93
N PHE A 111 6.50 8.75 -8.70
CA PHE A 111 7.68 9.47 -8.23
C PHE A 111 8.77 8.56 -7.72
N VAL A 112 8.43 7.38 -7.26
CA VAL A 112 9.33 6.51 -6.54
C VAL A 112 10.45 5.97 -7.45
N GLU A 113 11.67 5.99 -6.92
CA GLU A 113 12.85 5.42 -7.58
C GLU A 113 13.34 4.18 -6.83
N GLU A 114 13.05 4.06 -5.55
CA GLU A 114 13.42 2.92 -4.73
C GLU A 114 12.25 2.52 -3.81
N ILE A 115 11.94 1.23 -3.80
CA ILE A 115 10.94 0.66 -2.90
C ILE A 115 11.62 -0.40 -2.03
N ILE A 116 11.38 -0.32 -0.73
CA ILE A 116 11.82 -1.32 0.24
C ILE A 116 10.59 -2.01 0.81
N LEU A 117 10.42 -3.28 0.47
CA LEU A 117 9.31 -4.10 0.94
C LEU A 117 9.63 -4.71 2.29
N PRO A 118 8.64 -4.85 3.19
CA PRO A 118 8.88 -5.49 4.49
C PRO A 118 9.14 -6.99 4.35
N ASP A 119 9.91 -7.54 5.29
CA ASP A 119 10.22 -8.97 5.32
C ASP A 119 8.99 -9.83 5.60
N SER A 120 7.94 -9.25 6.16
CA SER A 120 6.67 -9.94 6.43
C SER A 120 5.85 -10.26 5.19
N LEU A 121 6.21 -9.69 4.05
CA LEU A 121 5.41 -9.81 2.83
C LEU A 121 5.43 -11.23 2.28
N GLN A 122 4.26 -11.74 1.90
CA GLN A 122 4.07 -13.10 1.36
C GLN A 122 3.45 -13.08 -0.03
N VAL A 123 2.72 -12.02 -0.37
CA VAL A 123 2.00 -11.93 -1.65
C VAL A 123 2.22 -10.56 -2.27
N ILE A 124 2.51 -10.56 -3.56
CA ILE A 124 2.51 -9.35 -4.40
C ILE A 124 1.41 -9.52 -5.43
N GLY A 125 0.43 -8.65 -5.39
CA GLY A 125 -0.70 -8.67 -6.29
C GLY A 125 -0.33 -8.39 -7.75
N SER A 126 -1.24 -8.71 -8.65
CA SER A 126 -1.02 -8.48 -10.09
C SER A 126 -0.89 -6.99 -10.37
N CYS A 127 0.02 -6.63 -11.27
CA CYS A 127 0.26 -5.24 -11.65
C CYS A 127 0.59 -4.31 -10.47
N ALA A 128 1.12 -4.85 -9.37
CA ALA A 128 1.37 -4.05 -8.16
C ALA A 128 2.23 -2.82 -8.43
N PHE A 129 3.22 -2.93 -9.32
CA PHE A 129 4.11 -1.83 -9.70
C PHE A 129 3.85 -1.34 -11.12
N TYR A 130 2.66 -1.57 -11.66
CA TYR A 130 2.30 -1.15 -13.01
C TYR A 130 2.56 0.33 -13.22
N ASN A 131 3.29 0.68 -14.28
CA ASN A 131 3.64 2.06 -14.62
C ASN A 131 4.56 2.78 -13.62
N CYS A 132 5.26 2.08 -12.75
CA CYS A 132 6.31 2.69 -11.92
C CYS A 132 7.55 2.96 -12.80
N ARG A 133 7.44 3.97 -13.67
CA ARG A 133 8.41 4.21 -14.76
C ARG A 133 9.76 4.74 -14.25
N ARG A 134 9.79 5.28 -13.04
CA ARG A 134 11.00 5.80 -12.42
C ARG A 134 11.65 4.82 -11.45
N LEU A 135 10.94 3.73 -11.12
CA LEU A 135 11.44 2.73 -10.18
C LEU A 135 12.72 2.08 -10.73
N ARG A 136 13.80 2.25 -10.01
CA ARG A 136 15.14 1.73 -10.37
C ARG A 136 15.55 0.56 -9.51
N ARG A 137 15.14 0.54 -8.24
CA ARG A 137 15.54 -0.47 -7.28
C ARG A 137 14.38 -0.95 -6.44
N LEU A 138 14.26 -2.26 -6.33
CA LEU A 138 13.29 -2.91 -5.45
C LEU A 138 14.04 -3.83 -4.48
N SER A 139 13.83 -3.65 -3.18
CA SER A 139 14.40 -4.49 -2.14
C SER A 139 13.32 -5.35 -1.50
N VAL A 140 13.53 -6.66 -1.48
CA VAL A 140 12.59 -7.67 -0.94
C VAL A 140 13.26 -8.49 0.15
N GLY A 141 12.46 -9.05 1.05
CA GLY A 141 12.94 -10.03 2.03
C GLY A 141 13.28 -11.37 1.39
N ALA A 142 13.99 -12.22 2.12
CA ALA A 142 14.44 -13.54 1.65
C ALA A 142 13.35 -14.63 1.70
N GLY A 143 12.17 -14.33 2.22
CA GLY A 143 11.07 -15.30 2.32
C GLY A 143 10.45 -15.63 0.98
N ASP A 144 9.65 -16.68 0.96
CA ASP A 144 8.91 -17.07 -0.23
C ASP A 144 7.81 -16.06 -0.54
N LEU A 145 7.75 -15.62 -1.78
CA LEU A 145 6.74 -14.70 -2.29
C LEU A 145 5.90 -15.36 -3.36
N THR A 146 4.59 -15.23 -3.22
CA THR A 146 3.65 -15.49 -4.31
C THR A 146 3.47 -14.20 -5.09
N VAL A 147 3.77 -14.22 -6.38
CA VAL A 147 3.76 -13.03 -7.23
C VAL A 147 2.69 -13.18 -8.30
N GLY A 148 1.84 -12.18 -8.43
CA GLY A 148 0.82 -12.13 -9.46
C GLY A 148 1.38 -11.91 -10.87
N SER A 149 0.50 -11.63 -11.82
CA SER A 149 0.89 -11.41 -13.22
C SER A 149 1.22 -9.94 -13.48
N ASP A 150 2.12 -9.70 -14.43
CA ASP A 150 2.46 -8.36 -14.96
C ASP A 150 2.89 -7.35 -13.88
N VAL A 151 3.53 -7.83 -12.82
CA VAL A 151 3.88 -7.03 -11.64
C VAL A 151 4.74 -5.84 -12.01
N PHE A 152 5.66 -5.99 -12.97
CA PHE A 152 6.59 -4.94 -13.39
C PHE A 152 6.26 -4.36 -14.77
N LEU A 153 5.03 -4.47 -15.22
CA LEU A 153 4.67 -3.95 -16.54
C LEU A 153 4.89 -2.44 -16.59
N ASN A 154 5.64 -2.00 -17.61
CA ASN A 154 6.05 -0.61 -17.80
C ASN A 154 7.01 -0.05 -16.72
N CYS A 155 7.70 -0.90 -15.99
CA CYS A 155 8.79 -0.48 -15.09
C CYS A 155 10.10 -0.44 -15.87
N PHE A 156 10.23 0.52 -16.79
CA PHE A 156 11.34 0.56 -17.75
C PHE A 156 12.71 0.90 -17.14
N ALA A 157 12.72 1.53 -15.98
CA ALA A 157 13.94 1.94 -15.30
C ALA A 157 14.46 0.91 -14.32
N LEU A 158 13.70 -0.16 -14.03
CA LEU A 158 14.07 -1.15 -13.02
C LEU A 158 15.35 -1.87 -13.42
N ALA A 159 16.40 -1.69 -12.62
CA ALA A 159 17.73 -2.25 -12.87
C ALA A 159 18.16 -3.21 -11.75
N ASP A 160 17.78 -2.95 -10.51
CA ASP A 160 18.26 -3.67 -9.35
C ASP A 160 17.11 -4.30 -8.58
N LEU A 161 17.12 -5.62 -8.48
CA LEU A 161 16.26 -6.37 -7.57
C LEU A 161 17.16 -6.95 -6.47
N LEU A 162 17.00 -6.43 -5.26
CA LEU A 162 17.83 -6.82 -4.14
C LEU A 162 17.05 -7.74 -3.19
N VAL A 163 17.61 -8.91 -2.90
CA VAL A 163 17.06 -9.83 -1.91
C VAL A 163 17.90 -9.68 -0.65
N ARG A 164 17.27 -9.22 0.43
CA ARG A 164 17.96 -9.04 1.70
C ARG A 164 18.20 -10.40 2.35
N ALA A 165 19.34 -10.55 2.99
CA ALA A 165 19.64 -11.75 3.79
C ALA A 165 18.64 -11.87 4.95
N ALA A 166 18.28 -13.10 5.27
CA ALA A 166 17.39 -13.40 6.37
C ALA A 166 18.05 -13.10 7.73
#